data_fd759340575ab64a8a05cc18e5d96ff3
#
_entry.id   fd759340575ab64a8a05cc18e5d96ff3
#
_cell.length_a   1.000
_cell.length_b   1.000
_cell.length_c   1.000
_cell.angle_alpha   90.00
_cell.angle_beta   90.00
_cell.angle_gamma   90.00
#
_symmetry.space_group_name_H-M   'P 1'
#
loop_
_entity.id
_entity.type
_entity.pdbx_description
1 polymer ?
#
loop_
_entity_poly.entity_id
_entity_poly.type
_entity_poly.pdbx_seq_one_letter_code
_entity_poly.pdbx_strand_id
1 'polypeptide(L)'
;MKIAVLGAGNMGLSFSKSFLKYELIKPENLHLVTRKKEKVNKISRNFPGSKVSVFSDLKTIEADLVIIAVKPQDFQFVAENISFQFKENQMVLSIMAGIKIEKIQKFLNHKKVVRAMPNSPTLLGMGITGYTAAEGISFPDLMQIERFLNSTGRSVYLEDENLLDGVTALSGSGPAYFYYIVDAMIKAGTEMGIEENLAKLFVKQT
;
A
#
# COMPACT_ATOMS: atom_id res chain seq x y z
N MET A 1 -16.32 -5.55 8.80
CA MET A 1 -15.67 -5.70 7.50
C MET A 1 -14.38 -6.50 7.65
N LYS A 2 -14.17 -7.49 6.80
CA LYS A 2 -12.94 -8.30 6.75
C LYS A 2 -12.03 -7.76 5.65
N ILE A 3 -10.74 -7.65 5.93
CA ILE A 3 -9.72 -7.14 4.97
C ILE A 3 -8.63 -8.19 4.79
N ALA A 4 -8.28 -8.44 3.53
CA ALA A 4 -7.11 -9.21 3.17
C ALA A 4 -6.06 -8.32 2.50
N VAL A 5 -4.78 -8.44 2.89
CA VAL A 5 -3.67 -7.71 2.30
C VAL A 5 -2.74 -8.69 1.60
N LEU A 6 -2.78 -8.68 0.27
CA LEU A 6 -1.92 -9.46 -0.59
C LEU A 6 -0.59 -8.73 -0.78
N GLY A 7 0.44 -9.15 -0.07
CA GLY A 7 1.73 -8.49 -0.05
C GLY A 7 2.02 -7.81 1.28
N ALA A 8 2.37 -8.59 2.31
CA ALA A 8 2.80 -8.10 3.63
C ALA A 8 4.24 -7.54 3.58
N GLY A 9 4.46 -6.58 2.69
CA GLY A 9 5.65 -5.72 2.60
C GLY A 9 5.49 -4.44 3.42
N ASN A 10 6.43 -3.48 3.27
CA ASN A 10 6.41 -2.23 4.05
C ASN A 10 5.07 -1.49 3.92
N MET A 11 4.59 -1.29 2.69
CA MET A 11 3.35 -0.55 2.42
C MET A 11 2.11 -1.31 2.94
N GLY A 12 1.97 -2.60 2.59
CA GLY A 12 0.84 -3.41 3.07
C GLY A 12 0.77 -3.50 4.59
N LEU A 13 1.90 -3.67 5.28
CA LEU A 13 1.95 -3.67 6.74
C LEU A 13 1.67 -2.29 7.35
N SER A 14 2.06 -1.20 6.67
CA SER A 14 1.75 0.16 7.12
C SER A 14 0.24 0.42 7.11
N PHE A 15 -0.42 0.12 6.01
CA PHE A 15 -1.88 0.20 5.91
C PHE A 15 -2.55 -0.62 7.02
N SER A 16 -2.11 -1.87 7.18
CA SER A 16 -2.65 -2.77 8.21
C SER A 16 -2.48 -2.22 9.63
N LYS A 17 -1.31 -1.63 9.95
CA LYS A 17 -1.07 -0.97 11.25
C LYS A 17 -2.00 0.20 11.47
N SER A 18 -2.19 1.06 10.44
CA SER A 18 -3.11 2.19 10.53
C SER A 18 -4.54 1.76 10.76
N PHE A 19 -5.02 0.72 10.06
CA PHE A 19 -6.37 0.21 10.24
C PHE A 19 -6.64 -0.27 11.66
N LEU A 20 -5.67 -0.96 12.27
CA LEU A 20 -5.77 -1.41 13.65
C LEU A 20 -5.62 -0.26 14.64
N LYS A 21 -4.67 0.66 14.41
CA LYS A 21 -4.41 1.81 15.28
C LYS A 21 -5.63 2.74 15.40
N TYR A 22 -6.33 2.96 14.30
CA TYR A 22 -7.53 3.80 14.24
C TYR A 22 -8.83 3.01 14.41
N GLU A 23 -8.73 1.74 14.85
CA GLU A 23 -9.87 0.86 15.16
C GLU A 23 -10.88 0.73 14.00
N LEU A 24 -10.39 0.86 12.74
CA LEU A 24 -11.23 0.68 11.55
C LEU A 24 -11.66 -0.76 11.36
N ILE A 25 -10.83 -1.70 11.83
CA ILE A 25 -11.10 -3.13 11.87
C ILE A 25 -10.53 -3.73 13.16
N LYS A 26 -11.07 -4.87 13.56
CA LYS A 26 -10.50 -5.70 14.63
C LYS A 26 -9.42 -6.63 14.07
N PRO A 27 -8.42 -7.06 14.88
CA PRO A 27 -7.35 -7.95 14.42
C PRO A 27 -7.87 -9.23 13.77
N GLU A 28 -8.90 -9.86 14.30
CA GLU A 28 -9.50 -11.09 13.76
C GLU A 28 -10.09 -10.92 12.34
N ASN A 29 -10.35 -9.69 11.92
CA ASN A 29 -10.84 -9.34 10.59
C ASN A 29 -9.73 -8.99 9.59
N LEU A 30 -8.46 -9.10 10.00
CA LEU A 30 -7.30 -8.83 9.15
C LEU A 30 -6.60 -10.13 8.74
N HIS A 31 -6.45 -10.32 7.43
CA HIS A 31 -5.69 -11.42 6.87
C HIS A 31 -4.48 -10.90 6.07
N LEU A 32 -3.28 -11.16 6.56
CA LEU A 32 -2.03 -10.74 5.93
C LEU A 32 -1.43 -11.90 5.13
N VAL A 33 -1.11 -11.65 3.87
CA VAL A 33 -0.56 -12.67 2.97
C VAL A 33 0.83 -12.28 2.52
N THR A 34 1.79 -13.17 2.72
CA THR A 34 3.19 -12.97 2.30
C THR A 34 3.63 -14.05 1.33
N ARG A 35 4.62 -13.74 0.48
CA ARG A 35 5.27 -14.75 -0.38
C ARG A 35 6.24 -15.63 0.40
N LYS A 36 6.86 -15.09 1.44
CA LYS A 36 7.98 -15.69 2.15
C LYS A 36 7.52 -16.36 3.45
N LYS A 37 7.63 -17.69 3.51
CA LYS A 37 7.24 -18.49 4.68
C LYS A 37 8.01 -18.10 5.95
N GLU A 38 9.28 -17.74 5.82
CA GLU A 38 10.11 -17.28 6.94
C GLU A 38 9.64 -15.97 7.58
N LYS A 39 8.83 -15.19 6.88
CA LYS A 39 8.27 -13.93 7.43
C LYS A 39 6.99 -14.13 8.25
N VAL A 40 6.32 -15.26 8.13
CA VAL A 40 5.02 -15.51 8.79
C VAL A 40 5.12 -15.28 10.30
N ASN A 41 6.07 -15.92 10.98
CA ASN A 41 6.23 -15.81 12.43
C ASN A 41 6.51 -14.36 12.88
N LYS A 42 7.33 -13.62 12.12
CA LYS A 42 7.62 -12.21 12.43
C LYS A 42 6.38 -11.33 12.26
N ILE A 43 5.62 -11.55 11.19
CA ILE A 43 4.39 -10.80 10.93
C ILE A 43 3.35 -11.11 12.00
N SER A 44 3.13 -12.40 12.35
CA SER A 44 2.16 -12.80 13.37
C SER A 44 2.47 -12.19 14.75
N ARG A 45 3.75 -12.07 15.12
CA ARG A 45 4.15 -11.40 16.38
C ARG A 45 3.84 -9.90 16.36
N ASN A 46 3.96 -9.26 15.21
CA ASN A 46 3.68 -7.82 15.06
C ASN A 46 2.19 -7.49 14.89
N PHE A 47 1.37 -8.48 14.54
CA PHE A 47 -0.06 -8.37 14.33
C PHE A 47 -0.82 -9.47 15.10
N PRO A 48 -0.77 -9.43 16.45
CA PRO A 48 -1.42 -10.45 17.27
C PRO A 48 -2.93 -10.47 17.01
N GLY A 49 -3.51 -11.67 16.93
CA GLY A 49 -4.94 -11.86 16.63
C GLY A 49 -5.29 -11.81 15.13
N SER A 50 -4.38 -11.39 14.26
CA SER A 50 -4.62 -11.39 12.82
C SER A 50 -4.21 -12.71 12.17
N LYS A 51 -4.90 -13.09 11.09
CA LYS A 51 -4.52 -14.26 10.29
C LYS A 51 -3.32 -13.91 9.43
N VAL A 52 -2.31 -14.78 9.39
CA VAL A 52 -1.15 -14.64 8.50
C VAL A 52 -0.94 -15.94 7.74
N SER A 53 -0.76 -15.87 6.42
CA SER A 53 -0.52 -17.02 5.55
C SER A 53 0.46 -16.70 4.43
N VAL A 54 0.89 -17.73 3.71
CA VAL A 54 1.66 -17.59 2.46
C VAL A 54 0.74 -17.74 1.25
N PHE A 55 1.14 -17.15 0.11
CA PHE A 55 0.36 -17.23 -1.12
C PHE A 55 0.09 -18.67 -1.57
N SER A 56 1.06 -19.58 -1.43
CA SER A 56 0.93 -20.99 -1.81
C SER A 56 -0.19 -21.73 -1.07
N ASP A 57 -0.57 -21.26 0.09
CA ASP A 57 -1.56 -21.93 0.95
C ASP A 57 -2.98 -21.34 0.77
N LEU A 58 -3.12 -20.31 -0.08
CA LEU A 58 -4.39 -19.65 -0.31
C LEU A 58 -5.28 -20.46 -1.25
N LYS A 59 -6.34 -21.02 -0.71
CA LYS A 59 -7.41 -21.66 -1.50
C LYS A 59 -8.60 -20.70 -1.71
N THR A 60 -8.84 -19.82 -0.77
CA THR A 60 -9.93 -18.82 -0.78
C THR A 60 -9.52 -17.57 0.00
N ILE A 61 -10.14 -16.43 -0.32
CA ILE A 61 -10.06 -15.20 0.49
C ILE A 61 -11.45 -14.79 0.94
N GLU A 62 -11.67 -14.90 2.26
CA GLU A 62 -12.88 -14.40 2.89
C GLU A 62 -12.64 -12.97 3.38
N ALA A 63 -12.76 -12.00 2.49
CA ALA A 63 -12.62 -10.59 2.79
C ALA A 63 -13.65 -9.78 1.99
N ASP A 64 -14.08 -8.65 2.54
CA ASP A 64 -14.93 -7.68 1.86
C ASP A 64 -14.06 -6.75 1.00
N LEU A 65 -12.84 -6.45 1.48
CA LEU A 65 -11.83 -5.64 0.78
C LEU A 65 -10.53 -6.45 0.66
N VAL A 66 -10.01 -6.55 -0.57
CA VAL A 66 -8.71 -7.15 -0.85
C VAL A 66 -7.75 -6.05 -1.31
N ILE A 67 -6.69 -5.83 -0.54
CA ILE A 67 -5.64 -4.85 -0.87
C ILE A 67 -4.49 -5.56 -1.56
N ILE A 68 -4.16 -5.12 -2.78
CA ILE A 68 -3.02 -5.64 -3.54
C ILE A 68 -1.83 -4.70 -3.31
N ALA A 69 -0.90 -5.15 -2.48
CA ALA A 69 0.29 -4.42 -2.02
C ALA A 69 1.60 -5.11 -2.41
N VAL A 70 1.58 -5.91 -3.47
CA VAL A 70 2.78 -6.53 -4.04
C VAL A 70 3.53 -5.54 -4.92
N LYS A 71 4.78 -5.83 -5.27
CA LYS A 71 5.50 -5.04 -6.26
C LYS A 71 4.86 -5.23 -7.64
N PRO A 72 4.83 -4.21 -8.52
CA PRO A 72 4.23 -4.32 -9.84
C PRO A 72 4.73 -5.50 -10.67
N GLN A 73 6.04 -5.81 -10.62
CA GLN A 73 6.64 -6.94 -11.31
C GLN A 73 6.20 -8.31 -10.78
N ASP A 74 5.75 -8.37 -9.53
CA ASP A 74 5.25 -9.63 -8.91
C ASP A 74 3.75 -9.85 -9.15
N PHE A 75 3.03 -8.86 -9.71
CA PHE A 75 1.57 -8.90 -9.82
C PHE A 75 1.08 -10.02 -10.73
N GLN A 76 1.69 -10.19 -11.90
CA GLN A 76 1.30 -11.25 -12.82
C GLN A 76 1.44 -12.62 -12.16
N PHE A 77 2.57 -12.88 -11.51
CA PHE A 77 2.78 -14.13 -10.77
C PHE A 77 1.70 -14.34 -9.70
N VAL A 78 1.35 -13.29 -8.95
CA VAL A 78 0.30 -13.38 -7.91
C VAL A 78 -1.05 -13.69 -8.54
N ALA A 79 -1.42 -12.99 -9.61
CA ALA A 79 -2.70 -13.19 -10.28
C ALA A 79 -2.85 -14.60 -10.89
N GLU A 80 -1.78 -15.14 -11.48
CA GLU A 80 -1.76 -16.50 -12.05
C GLU A 80 -1.78 -17.60 -10.96
N ASN A 81 -1.27 -17.32 -9.77
CA ASN A 81 -1.22 -18.28 -8.66
C ASN A 81 -2.38 -18.12 -7.66
N ILE A 82 -3.26 -17.15 -7.84
CA ILE A 82 -4.52 -17.05 -7.12
C ILE A 82 -5.51 -18.05 -7.75
N SER A 83 -5.68 -19.20 -7.10
CA SER A 83 -6.57 -20.28 -7.56
C SER A 83 -8.04 -20.06 -7.26
N PHE A 84 -8.42 -18.93 -6.67
CA PHE A 84 -9.80 -18.59 -6.29
C PHE A 84 -10.34 -17.45 -7.15
N GLN A 85 -11.65 -17.46 -7.37
CA GLN A 85 -12.36 -16.35 -7.99
C GLN A 85 -12.80 -15.34 -6.94
N PHE A 86 -12.70 -14.06 -7.27
CA PHE A 86 -13.25 -13.00 -6.46
C PHE A 86 -14.78 -13.04 -6.49
N LYS A 87 -15.42 -12.83 -5.34
CA LYS A 87 -16.88 -12.70 -5.28
C LYS A 87 -17.30 -11.32 -5.79
N GLU A 88 -18.46 -11.22 -6.41
CA GLU A 88 -18.95 -9.95 -7.00
C GLU A 88 -19.02 -8.78 -6.00
N ASN A 89 -19.29 -9.06 -4.72
CA ASN A 89 -19.37 -8.06 -3.66
C ASN A 89 -18.01 -7.65 -3.09
N GLN A 90 -16.93 -8.35 -3.41
CA GLN A 90 -15.59 -8.00 -2.93
C GLN A 90 -15.07 -6.76 -3.64
N MET A 91 -14.40 -5.88 -2.91
CA MET A 91 -13.68 -4.75 -3.45
C MET A 91 -12.18 -5.07 -3.54
N VAL A 92 -11.55 -4.63 -4.60
CA VAL A 92 -10.09 -4.70 -4.78
C VAL A 92 -9.51 -3.30 -4.73
N LEU A 93 -8.60 -3.05 -3.79
CA LEU A 93 -7.80 -1.83 -3.72
C LEU A 93 -6.37 -2.15 -4.12
N SER A 94 -5.91 -1.64 -5.25
CA SER A 94 -4.53 -1.76 -5.68
C SER A 94 -3.73 -0.54 -5.25
N ILE A 95 -2.60 -0.77 -4.57
CA ILE A 95 -1.61 0.28 -4.26
C ILE A 95 -0.31 0.09 -5.06
N MET A 96 -0.41 -0.60 -6.20
CA MET A 96 0.72 -0.85 -7.09
C MET A 96 0.94 0.34 -8.04
N ALA A 97 2.20 0.77 -8.16
CA ALA A 97 2.57 1.79 -9.16
C ALA A 97 2.45 1.24 -10.59
N GLY A 98 1.98 2.05 -11.54
CA GLY A 98 2.02 1.77 -12.97
C GLY A 98 1.14 0.64 -13.48
N ILE A 99 0.29 0.02 -12.65
CA ILE A 99 -0.65 -1.03 -13.08
C ILE A 99 -2.06 -0.45 -13.19
N LYS A 100 -2.55 -0.29 -14.41
CA LYS A 100 -3.88 0.28 -14.70
C LYS A 100 -5.02 -0.63 -14.24
N ILE A 101 -6.17 -0.02 -13.95
CA ILE A 101 -7.41 -0.70 -13.53
C ILE A 101 -7.81 -1.78 -14.51
N GLU A 102 -7.84 -1.49 -15.80
CA GLU A 102 -8.17 -2.45 -16.86
C GLU A 102 -7.32 -3.72 -16.77
N LYS A 103 -6.00 -3.56 -16.56
CA LYS A 103 -5.09 -4.68 -16.43
C LYS A 103 -5.39 -5.51 -15.18
N ILE A 104 -5.71 -4.86 -14.05
CA ILE A 104 -6.08 -5.55 -12.81
C ILE A 104 -7.38 -6.31 -12.99
N GLN A 105 -8.40 -5.68 -13.57
CA GLN A 105 -9.69 -6.31 -13.87
C GLN A 105 -9.54 -7.54 -14.75
N LYS A 106 -8.75 -7.43 -15.81
CA LYS A 106 -8.47 -8.54 -16.73
C LYS A 106 -7.79 -9.73 -16.05
N PHE A 107 -6.72 -9.46 -15.27
CA PHE A 107 -5.95 -10.52 -14.62
C PHE A 107 -6.72 -11.20 -13.49
N LEU A 108 -7.55 -10.45 -12.74
CA LEU A 108 -8.34 -10.99 -11.63
C LEU A 108 -9.73 -11.48 -12.06
N ASN A 109 -10.13 -11.24 -13.31
CA ASN A 109 -11.50 -11.42 -13.78
C ASN A 109 -12.52 -10.79 -12.81
N HIS A 110 -12.27 -9.54 -12.38
CA HIS A 110 -13.04 -8.85 -11.36
C HIS A 110 -13.24 -7.37 -11.68
N LYS A 111 -14.48 -6.85 -11.50
CA LYS A 111 -14.84 -5.49 -11.96
C LYS A 111 -14.61 -4.40 -10.91
N LYS A 112 -14.83 -4.70 -9.63
CA LYS A 112 -14.78 -3.70 -8.53
C LYS A 112 -13.35 -3.40 -8.10
N VAL A 113 -12.66 -2.56 -8.85
CA VAL A 113 -11.26 -2.21 -8.63
C VAL A 113 -11.11 -0.70 -8.36
N VAL A 114 -10.42 -0.37 -7.29
CA VAL A 114 -9.91 0.97 -6.99
C VAL A 114 -8.39 0.94 -7.11
N ARG A 115 -7.81 1.91 -7.81
CA ARG A 115 -6.37 2.09 -7.89
C ARG A 115 -5.96 3.29 -7.06
N ALA A 116 -4.94 3.12 -6.24
CA ALA A 116 -4.40 4.16 -5.39
C ALA A 116 -2.87 4.22 -5.49
N MET A 117 -2.32 5.41 -5.30
CA MET A 117 -0.89 5.65 -5.29
C MET A 117 -0.50 6.39 -4.01
N PRO A 118 -0.14 5.67 -2.95
CA PRO A 118 0.39 6.24 -1.71
C PRO A 118 1.86 6.62 -1.86
N ASN A 119 2.38 7.37 -0.89
CA ASN A 119 3.80 7.65 -0.75
C ASN A 119 4.37 7.13 0.57
N SER A 120 5.70 7.14 0.74
CA SER A 120 6.35 6.55 1.91
C SER A 120 6.03 7.19 3.27
N PRO A 121 5.68 8.49 3.42
CA PRO A 121 5.21 9.05 4.69
C PRO A 121 3.95 8.39 5.27
N THR A 122 3.21 7.63 4.46
CA THR A 122 2.14 6.70 4.90
C THR A 122 2.58 5.79 6.06
N LEU A 123 3.88 5.40 6.11
CA LEU A 123 4.46 4.61 7.21
C LEU A 123 4.31 5.29 8.58
N LEU A 124 4.19 6.62 8.59
CA LEU A 124 4.04 7.46 9.78
C LEU A 124 2.62 8.03 9.94
N GLY A 125 1.69 7.69 9.04
CA GLY A 125 0.35 8.28 9.01
C GLY A 125 0.32 9.72 8.46
N MET A 126 1.37 10.14 7.76
CA MET A 126 1.56 11.48 7.19
C MET A 126 1.64 11.44 5.66
N GLY A 127 1.11 10.39 5.06
CA GLY A 127 1.11 10.20 3.62
C GLY A 127 0.09 11.06 2.89
N ILE A 128 0.22 11.06 1.57
CA ILE A 128 -0.84 11.49 0.66
C ILE A 128 -1.03 10.41 -0.40
N THR A 129 -2.29 10.09 -0.68
CA THR A 129 -2.65 9.02 -1.62
C THR A 129 -3.59 9.58 -2.67
N GLY A 130 -3.16 9.61 -3.94
CA GLY A 130 -4.08 9.78 -5.06
C GLY A 130 -4.81 8.47 -5.34
N TYR A 131 -6.11 8.51 -5.64
CA TYR A 131 -6.86 7.30 -5.99
C TYR A 131 -7.95 7.56 -7.02
N THR A 132 -8.31 6.53 -7.76
CA THR A 132 -9.39 6.50 -8.73
C THR A 132 -10.06 5.13 -8.71
N ALA A 133 -11.25 5.03 -9.26
CA ALA A 133 -12.05 3.81 -9.23
C ALA A 133 -12.51 3.39 -10.62
N ALA A 134 -12.71 2.10 -10.80
CA ALA A 134 -13.41 1.57 -11.96
C ALA A 134 -14.85 2.12 -12.02
N GLU A 135 -15.39 2.19 -13.23
CA GLU A 135 -16.80 2.53 -13.45
C GLU A 135 -17.74 1.57 -12.70
N GLY A 136 -18.84 2.11 -12.16
CA GLY A 136 -19.87 1.32 -11.47
C GLY A 136 -19.56 1.01 -10.00
N ILE A 137 -18.48 1.55 -9.41
CA ILE A 137 -18.29 1.50 -7.96
C ILE A 137 -19.25 2.49 -7.30
N SER A 138 -19.99 2.02 -6.28
CA SER A 138 -20.97 2.85 -5.59
C SER A 138 -20.32 3.93 -4.74
N PHE A 139 -21.03 5.04 -4.54
CA PHE A 139 -20.54 6.11 -3.65
C PHE A 139 -20.27 5.63 -2.22
N PRO A 140 -21.12 4.80 -1.57
CA PRO A 140 -20.79 4.22 -0.27
C PRO A 140 -19.50 3.40 -0.26
N ASP A 141 -19.24 2.61 -1.30
CA ASP A 141 -18.00 1.84 -1.43
C ASP A 141 -16.77 2.76 -1.54
N LEU A 142 -16.88 3.86 -2.33
CA LEU A 142 -15.81 4.86 -2.42
C LEU A 142 -15.53 5.55 -1.09
N MET A 143 -16.57 5.99 -0.38
CA MET A 143 -16.43 6.61 0.94
C MET A 143 -15.76 5.67 1.94
N GLN A 144 -16.04 4.38 1.84
CA GLN A 144 -15.40 3.39 2.69
C GLN A 144 -13.90 3.23 2.36
N ILE A 145 -13.54 3.17 1.07
CA ILE A 145 -12.13 3.15 0.64
C ILE A 145 -11.41 4.42 1.11
N GLU A 146 -12.01 5.59 0.90
CA GLU A 146 -11.43 6.87 1.32
C GLU A 146 -11.14 6.91 2.82
N ARG A 147 -12.05 6.39 3.64
CA ARG A 147 -11.85 6.26 5.09
C ARG A 147 -10.60 5.43 5.43
N PHE A 148 -10.39 4.31 4.71
CA PHE A 148 -9.17 3.49 4.89
C PHE A 148 -7.91 4.23 4.42
N LEU A 149 -7.96 4.90 3.29
CA LEU A 149 -6.83 5.67 2.78
C LEU A 149 -6.46 6.83 3.74
N ASN A 150 -7.47 7.55 4.25
CA ASN A 150 -7.28 8.66 5.19
C ASN A 150 -6.70 8.23 6.54
N SER A 151 -6.77 6.96 6.92
CA SER A 151 -6.08 6.46 8.11
C SER A 151 -4.56 6.49 7.98
N THR A 152 -4.02 6.62 6.77
CA THR A 152 -2.59 6.64 6.48
C THR A 152 -2.06 8.04 6.12
N GLY A 153 -2.93 9.06 6.20
CA GLY A 153 -2.64 10.45 5.87
C GLY A 153 -3.83 11.12 5.20
N ARG A 154 -3.62 11.75 4.05
CA ARG A 154 -4.68 12.36 3.24
C ARG A 154 -4.91 11.54 1.98
N SER A 155 -6.13 11.53 1.45
CA SER A 155 -6.45 10.98 0.15
C SER A 155 -7.10 12.02 -0.76
N VAL A 156 -6.90 11.86 -2.08
CA VAL A 156 -7.46 12.73 -3.12
C VAL A 156 -8.01 11.85 -4.23
N TYR A 157 -9.31 11.96 -4.48
CA TYR A 157 -9.93 11.29 -5.63
C TYR A 157 -9.56 12.00 -6.93
N LEU A 158 -9.28 11.23 -7.96
CA LEU A 158 -8.93 11.68 -9.31
C LEU A 158 -9.93 11.07 -10.29
N GLU A 159 -10.58 11.88 -11.10
CA GLU A 159 -11.52 11.41 -12.11
C GLU A 159 -10.81 10.69 -13.27
N ASP A 160 -9.61 11.16 -13.64
CA ASP A 160 -8.80 10.56 -14.70
C ASP A 160 -7.69 9.68 -14.10
N GLU A 161 -7.73 8.37 -14.42
CA GLU A 161 -6.71 7.40 -14.00
C GLU A 161 -5.30 7.79 -14.46
N ASN A 162 -5.16 8.45 -15.61
CA ASN A 162 -3.84 8.81 -16.15
C ASN A 162 -3.08 9.80 -15.23
N LEU A 163 -3.80 10.59 -14.43
CA LEU A 163 -3.19 11.50 -13.45
C LEU A 163 -2.42 10.75 -12.36
N LEU A 164 -2.73 9.47 -12.09
CA LEU A 164 -1.98 8.67 -11.10
C LEU A 164 -0.52 8.42 -11.49
N ASP A 165 -0.17 8.48 -12.76
CA ASP A 165 1.22 8.37 -13.20
C ASP A 165 1.98 9.68 -12.86
N GLY A 166 1.32 10.84 -13.00
CA GLY A 166 1.82 12.12 -12.50
C GLY A 166 1.96 12.16 -10.97
N VAL A 167 0.96 11.63 -10.24
CA VAL A 167 1.03 11.48 -8.78
C VAL A 167 2.21 10.56 -8.38
N THR A 168 2.45 9.49 -9.14
CA THR A 168 3.60 8.60 -8.90
C THR A 168 4.92 9.37 -9.02
N ALA A 169 5.09 10.16 -10.07
CA ALA A 169 6.30 10.96 -10.28
C ALA A 169 6.47 12.04 -9.21
N LEU A 170 5.39 12.80 -8.93
CA LEU A 170 5.44 13.94 -8.02
C LEU A 170 5.51 13.54 -6.55
N SER A 171 4.65 12.64 -6.12
CA SER A 171 4.43 12.28 -4.70
C SER A 171 4.96 10.90 -4.35
N GLY A 172 4.73 9.88 -5.16
CA GLY A 172 5.22 8.53 -4.92
C GLY A 172 6.72 8.45 -4.87
N SER A 173 7.40 9.08 -5.84
CA SER A 173 8.86 9.20 -5.92
C SER A 173 9.41 10.38 -5.13
N GLY A 174 8.56 11.36 -4.78
CA GLY A 174 8.94 12.61 -4.12
C GLY A 174 9.89 12.45 -2.93
N PRO A 175 9.62 11.56 -1.96
CA PRO A 175 10.53 11.36 -0.83
C PRO A 175 11.96 10.99 -1.24
N ALA A 176 12.15 10.25 -2.34
CA ALA A 176 13.48 9.88 -2.82
C ALA A 176 14.28 11.10 -3.30
N TYR A 177 13.63 12.10 -3.88
CA TYR A 177 14.28 13.35 -4.29
C TYR A 177 14.82 14.13 -3.09
N PHE A 178 14.01 14.22 -2.03
CA PHE A 178 14.45 14.87 -0.77
C PHE A 178 15.58 14.09 -0.11
N TYR A 179 15.54 12.77 -0.09
CA TYR A 179 16.64 11.96 0.45
C TYR A 179 17.94 12.16 -0.32
N TYR A 180 17.86 12.31 -1.64
CA TYR A 180 19.02 12.61 -2.48
C TYR A 180 19.62 13.98 -2.15
N ILE A 181 18.79 15.02 -1.99
CA ILE A 181 19.22 16.36 -1.60
C ILE A 181 19.87 16.34 -0.20
N VAL A 182 19.22 15.68 0.78
CA VAL A 182 19.75 15.53 2.13
C VAL A 182 21.14 14.85 2.12
N ASP A 183 21.29 13.77 1.35
CA ASP A 183 22.57 13.07 1.22
C ASP A 183 23.66 13.97 0.62
N ALA A 184 23.33 14.73 -0.44
CA ALA A 184 24.25 15.68 -1.04
C ALA A 184 24.67 16.81 -0.07
N MET A 185 23.74 17.34 0.73
CA MET A 185 24.04 18.37 1.74
C MET A 185 24.94 17.82 2.86
N ILE A 186 24.72 16.58 3.30
CA ILE A 186 25.57 15.92 4.32
C ILE A 186 27.00 15.78 3.77
N LYS A 187 27.16 15.31 2.53
CA LYS A 187 28.46 15.17 1.88
C LYS A 187 29.19 16.50 1.78
N ALA A 188 28.50 17.54 1.30
CA ALA A 188 29.07 18.88 1.24
C ALA A 188 29.53 19.39 2.61
N GLY A 189 28.73 19.20 3.65
CA GLY A 189 29.11 19.56 5.03
C GLY A 189 30.37 18.82 5.50
N THR A 190 30.49 17.54 5.16
CA THR A 190 31.68 16.74 5.50
C THR A 190 32.93 17.24 4.73
N GLU A 191 32.78 17.60 3.46
CA GLU A 191 33.84 18.17 2.65
C GLU A 191 34.33 19.56 3.16
N MET A 192 33.42 20.30 3.83
CA MET A 192 33.76 21.56 4.54
C MET A 192 34.47 21.33 5.88
N GLY A 193 34.69 20.07 6.30
CA GLY A 193 35.39 19.71 7.54
C GLY A 193 34.46 19.53 8.74
N ILE A 194 33.14 19.52 8.56
CA ILE A 194 32.20 19.18 9.64
C ILE A 194 32.20 17.66 9.82
N GLU A 195 32.28 17.21 11.09
CA GLU A 195 32.18 15.77 11.41
C GLU A 195 30.86 15.20 10.88
N GLU A 196 30.89 13.98 10.31
CA GLU A 196 29.76 13.38 9.57
C GLU A 196 28.45 13.32 10.37
N ASN A 197 28.51 12.92 11.66
CA ASN A 197 27.31 12.85 12.48
C ASN A 197 26.74 14.23 12.80
N LEU A 198 27.64 15.23 12.93
CA LEU A 198 27.24 16.62 13.14
C LEU A 198 26.63 17.21 11.89
N ALA A 199 27.21 16.95 10.70
CA ALA A 199 26.64 17.32 9.41
C ALA A 199 25.24 16.69 9.21
N LYS A 200 25.09 15.40 9.52
CA LYS A 200 23.79 14.71 9.52
C LYS A 200 22.77 15.35 10.45
N LEU A 201 23.20 15.76 11.64
CA LEU A 201 22.32 16.42 12.62
C LEU A 201 21.83 17.76 12.08
N PHE A 202 22.74 18.61 11.61
CA PHE A 202 22.37 19.92 11.04
C PHE A 202 21.40 19.77 9.85
N VAL A 203 21.73 18.96 8.86
CA VAL A 203 20.91 18.80 7.66
C VAL A 203 19.54 18.22 7.96
N LYS A 204 19.42 17.28 8.90
CA LYS A 204 18.13 16.67 9.25
C LYS A 204 17.24 17.59 10.10
N GLN A 205 17.85 18.51 10.84
CA GLN A 205 17.12 19.44 11.71
C GLN A 205 16.69 20.72 10.98
N THR A 206 17.40 21.09 9.91
CA THR A 206 17.02 22.18 8.99
C THR A 206 15.83 21.80 8.11
#